data_87d50a779e33344b87e84c7d66d3d638
#
_entry.id   87d50a779e33344b87e84c7d66d3d638
#
_cell.length_a   1.000
_cell.length_b   1.000
_cell.length_c   1.000
_cell.angle_alpha   90.00
_cell.angle_beta   90.00
_cell.angle_gamma   90.00
#
_symmetry.space_group_name_H-M   'P 1'
#
loop_
_entity.id
_entity.type
_entity.pdbx_description
1 polymer ?
#
loop_
_entity_poly.entity_id
_entity_poly.type
_entity_poly.pdbx_seq_one_letter_code
_entity_poly.pdbx_strand_id
1 'polypeptide(L)'
;MADDRPVLNQINLVVRDMDAMIEFYRELGAEIAPAESPWDRHHRTLSMPDGLDFDLDSTDFAAQWNRGWPPGQTGPVVGFRVASREAVDRIYEDLTNAGYVGQQPPYDAFWGARYAVIADPEGNSVGVMSPVDPARRTPQRPPTE
;
A
#
# COMPACT_ATOMS: atom_id res chain seq x y z
N MET A 1 -26.92 -11.54 -0.65
CA MET A 1 -26.02 -10.69 -1.45
C MET A 1 -24.69 -10.55 -0.73
N ALA A 2 -23.60 -10.57 -1.48
CA ALA A 2 -22.29 -10.34 -0.90
C ALA A 2 -22.21 -8.90 -0.35
N ASP A 3 -21.49 -8.74 0.74
CA ASP A 3 -21.23 -7.42 1.30
C ASP A 3 -20.05 -6.80 0.53
N ASP A 4 -20.35 -5.80 -0.28
CA ASP A 4 -19.36 -5.12 -1.13
C ASP A 4 -18.72 -3.90 -0.47
N ARG A 5 -18.96 -3.71 0.84
CA ARG A 5 -18.35 -2.58 1.54
C ARG A 5 -16.83 -2.72 1.56
N PRO A 6 -16.10 -1.62 1.36
CA PRO A 6 -14.65 -1.64 1.54
C PRO A 6 -14.26 -2.07 2.95
N VAL A 7 -13.20 -2.88 3.05
CA VAL A 7 -12.71 -3.40 4.32
C VAL A 7 -11.31 -2.88 4.57
N LEU A 8 -11.10 -2.20 5.70
CA LEU A 8 -9.76 -1.82 6.12
C LEU A 8 -8.95 -3.08 6.38
N ASN A 9 -7.94 -3.34 5.57
CA ASN A 9 -7.15 -4.56 5.68
C ASN A 9 -5.64 -4.35 5.61
N GLN A 10 -5.19 -3.12 5.42
CA GLN A 10 -3.77 -2.86 5.23
C GLN A 10 -3.40 -1.49 5.78
N ILE A 11 -2.23 -1.42 6.42
CA ILE A 11 -1.56 -0.17 6.73
C ILE A 11 -0.17 -0.26 6.12
N ASN A 12 0.17 0.69 5.25
CA ASN A 12 1.53 0.89 4.78
C ASN A 12 2.09 2.10 5.50
N LEU A 13 3.24 1.94 6.12
CA LEU A 13 3.93 3.04 6.76
C LEU A 13 5.16 3.35 5.92
N VAL A 14 5.17 4.53 5.31
CA VAL A 14 6.29 4.97 4.50
C VAL A 14 7.36 5.53 5.40
N VAL A 15 8.57 4.98 5.30
CA VAL A 15 9.65 5.21 6.27
C VAL A 15 10.93 5.67 5.58
N ARG A 16 11.72 6.45 6.30
CA ARG A 16 13.02 6.94 5.82
C ARG A 16 14.17 6.06 6.29
N ASP A 17 14.10 5.56 7.52
CA ASP A 17 15.14 4.73 8.12
C ASP A 17 14.54 3.35 8.44
N MET A 18 14.65 2.44 7.48
CA MET A 18 14.06 1.10 7.60
C MET A 18 14.65 0.33 8.79
N ASP A 19 15.97 0.38 8.98
CA ASP A 19 16.61 -0.40 10.04
C ASP A 19 16.16 0.08 11.43
N ALA A 20 16.08 1.38 11.62
CA ALA A 20 15.61 1.94 12.91
C ALA A 20 14.15 1.57 13.18
N MET A 21 13.32 1.57 12.14
CA MET A 21 11.91 1.21 12.27
C MET A 21 11.74 -0.26 12.61
N ILE A 22 12.50 -1.14 11.95
CA ILE A 22 12.46 -2.58 12.25
C ILE A 22 12.89 -2.83 13.69
N GLU A 23 13.96 -2.21 14.14
CA GLU A 23 14.44 -2.38 15.52
C GLU A 23 13.38 -1.93 16.52
N PHE A 24 12.74 -0.79 16.29
CA PHE A 24 11.67 -0.30 17.16
C PHE A 24 10.54 -1.33 17.28
N TYR A 25 10.07 -1.84 16.15
CA TYR A 25 8.94 -2.77 16.17
C TYR A 25 9.32 -4.13 16.76
N ARG A 26 10.56 -4.57 16.59
CA ARG A 26 11.06 -5.77 17.27
C ARG A 26 11.06 -5.59 18.78
N GLU A 27 11.52 -4.46 19.27
CA GLU A 27 11.50 -4.17 20.70
C GLU A 27 10.08 -4.09 21.25
N LEU A 28 9.14 -3.61 20.45
CA LEU A 28 7.71 -3.65 20.80
C LEU A 28 7.17 -5.07 20.92
N GLY A 29 7.80 -6.02 20.26
CA GLY A 29 7.39 -7.42 20.26
C GLY A 29 6.79 -7.91 18.95
N ALA A 30 6.81 -7.08 17.91
CA ALA A 30 6.30 -7.48 16.61
C ALA A 30 7.26 -8.46 15.91
N GLU A 31 6.72 -9.38 15.15
CA GLU A 31 7.46 -10.28 14.28
C GLU A 31 7.63 -9.64 12.91
N ILE A 32 8.89 -9.60 12.44
CA ILE A 32 9.20 -9.06 11.11
C ILE A 32 9.48 -10.24 10.20
N ALA A 33 8.72 -10.36 9.11
CA ALA A 33 8.94 -11.39 8.12
C ALA A 33 10.30 -11.21 7.44
N PRO A 34 11.04 -12.31 7.14
CA PRO A 34 12.31 -12.21 6.43
C PRO A 34 12.12 -11.61 5.04
N ALA A 35 13.11 -10.87 4.59
CA ALA A 35 13.15 -10.34 3.23
C ALA A 35 14.58 -10.39 2.70
N GLU A 36 14.71 -10.62 1.40
CA GLU A 36 16.01 -10.73 0.74
C GLU A 36 16.45 -9.39 0.15
N SER A 37 17.77 -9.17 0.16
CA SER A 37 18.35 -8.01 -0.48
C SER A 37 18.12 -8.05 -2.01
N PRO A 38 17.82 -6.92 -2.67
CA PRO A 38 17.77 -5.57 -2.12
C PRO A 38 16.39 -5.14 -1.57
N TRP A 39 15.37 -6.02 -1.67
CA TRP A 39 14.03 -5.69 -1.23
C TRP A 39 13.93 -5.44 0.28
N ASP A 40 14.82 -6.03 1.07
CA ASP A 40 14.84 -5.86 2.53
C ASP A 40 14.96 -4.41 2.99
N ARG A 41 15.47 -3.53 2.13
CA ARG A 41 15.59 -2.09 2.41
C ARG A 41 14.37 -1.30 1.97
N HIS A 42 13.49 -1.91 1.18
CA HIS A 42 12.39 -1.20 0.52
C HIS A 42 11.02 -1.65 0.97
N HIS A 43 10.89 -2.89 1.41
CA HIS A 43 9.59 -3.44 1.79
C HIS A 43 9.77 -4.51 2.86
N ARG A 44 9.16 -4.29 4.01
CA ARG A 44 9.19 -5.25 5.12
C ARG A 44 7.78 -5.42 5.65
N THR A 45 7.42 -6.65 5.99
CA THR A 45 6.10 -6.98 6.50
C THR A 45 6.18 -7.36 7.98
N LEU A 46 5.30 -6.76 8.78
CA LEU A 46 5.09 -7.15 10.17
C LEU A 46 3.95 -8.16 10.20
N SER A 47 4.21 -9.32 10.82
CA SER A 47 3.21 -10.38 10.93
C SER A 47 2.17 -10.03 11.96
N MET A 48 0.89 -10.00 11.55
CA MET A 48 -0.22 -9.70 12.44
C MET A 48 -1.11 -10.93 12.60
N PRO A 49 -1.48 -11.28 13.83
CA PRO A 49 -2.27 -12.49 14.08
C PRO A 49 -3.72 -12.39 13.60
N ASP A 50 -4.24 -11.18 13.40
CA ASP A 50 -5.62 -10.95 13.00
C ASP A 50 -5.80 -10.77 11.47
N GLY A 51 -4.73 -10.94 10.70
CA GLY A 51 -4.79 -10.86 9.24
C GLY A 51 -4.71 -9.46 8.66
N LEU A 52 -4.51 -8.42 9.49
CA LEU A 52 -4.21 -7.09 8.98
C LEU A 52 -2.81 -7.09 8.36
N ASP A 53 -2.67 -6.58 7.15
CA ASP A 53 -1.37 -6.36 6.54
C ASP A 53 -0.76 -5.08 7.09
N PHE A 54 0.39 -5.18 7.72
CA PHE A 54 1.14 -4.02 8.18
C PHE A 54 2.52 -4.06 7.53
N ASP A 55 2.78 -3.10 6.64
CA ASP A 55 4.00 -3.07 5.87
C ASP A 55 4.77 -1.78 6.11
N LEU A 56 6.09 -1.88 6.10
CA LEU A 56 6.99 -0.74 6.09
C LEU A 56 7.57 -0.62 4.69
N ASP A 57 7.39 0.51 4.05
CA ASP A 57 7.88 0.76 2.69
C ASP A 57 8.81 1.96 2.68
N SER A 58 9.90 1.87 1.92
CA SER A 58 10.81 3.00 1.77
C SER A 58 10.13 4.13 0.99
N THR A 59 10.61 5.36 1.15
CA THR A 59 10.13 6.50 0.37
C THR A 59 10.29 6.27 -1.13
N ASP A 60 11.36 5.60 -1.55
CA ASP A 60 11.60 5.30 -2.95
C ASP A 60 10.59 4.28 -3.49
N PHE A 61 10.26 3.26 -2.69
CA PHE A 61 9.26 2.29 -3.10
C PHE A 61 7.86 2.90 -3.13
N ALA A 62 7.52 3.74 -2.15
CA ALA A 62 6.24 4.44 -2.15
C ALA A 62 6.02 5.24 -3.44
N ALA A 63 7.06 5.89 -3.96
CA ALA A 63 6.97 6.62 -5.22
C ALA A 63 6.67 5.71 -6.41
N GLN A 64 7.01 4.43 -6.34
CA GLN A 64 6.70 3.47 -7.41
C GLN A 64 5.22 3.06 -7.40
N TRP A 65 4.64 2.82 -6.22
CA TRP A 65 3.23 2.38 -6.17
C TRP A 65 2.23 3.54 -6.03
N ASN A 66 2.73 4.74 -5.69
CA ASN A 66 1.91 5.95 -5.65
C ASN A 66 2.72 7.11 -6.26
N ARG A 67 2.52 7.38 -7.53
CA ARG A 67 3.23 8.45 -8.23
C ARG A 67 2.94 9.84 -7.67
N GLY A 68 1.83 10.00 -6.94
CA GLY A 68 1.48 11.23 -6.26
C GLY A 68 2.05 11.37 -4.86
N TRP A 69 2.86 10.41 -4.40
CA TRP A 69 3.50 10.50 -3.09
C TRP A 69 4.51 11.63 -3.08
N PRO A 70 4.41 12.60 -2.15
CA PRO A 70 5.37 13.71 -2.10
C PRO A 70 6.79 13.23 -1.83
N PRO A 71 7.80 13.73 -2.55
CA PRO A 71 9.19 13.29 -2.35
C PRO A 71 9.66 13.45 -0.91
N GLY A 72 10.26 12.39 -0.36
CA GLY A 72 10.83 12.38 0.98
C GLY A 72 9.81 12.38 2.12
N GLN A 73 8.51 12.41 1.83
CA GLN A 73 7.49 12.35 2.86
C GLN A 73 7.43 10.96 3.48
N THR A 74 7.17 10.91 4.79
CA THR A 74 6.91 9.67 5.52
C THR A 74 5.50 9.71 6.09
N GLY A 75 4.99 8.56 6.53
CA GLY A 75 3.70 8.48 7.18
C GLY A 75 2.83 7.34 6.68
N PRO A 76 1.64 7.19 7.26
CA PRO A 76 0.78 6.06 6.96
C PRO A 76 -0.03 6.24 5.68
N VAL A 77 -0.32 5.10 5.06
CA VAL A 77 -1.36 4.94 4.03
C VAL A 77 -2.32 3.88 4.55
N VAL A 78 -3.60 4.23 4.69
CA VAL A 78 -4.62 3.26 5.09
C VAL A 78 -5.16 2.60 3.83
N GLY A 79 -5.21 1.26 3.83
CA GLY A 79 -5.60 0.47 2.67
C GLY A 79 -6.92 -0.25 2.86
N PHE A 80 -7.80 -0.13 1.88
CA PHE A 80 -9.09 -0.80 1.85
C PHE A 80 -9.13 -1.83 0.73
N ARG A 81 -9.53 -3.06 1.07
CA ARG A 81 -9.84 -4.07 0.07
C ARG A 81 -11.26 -3.87 -0.41
N VAL A 82 -11.45 -3.91 -1.72
CA VAL A 82 -12.75 -3.83 -2.36
C VAL A 82 -13.04 -5.12 -3.12
N ALA A 83 -14.28 -5.29 -3.60
CA ALA A 83 -14.78 -6.59 -4.05
C ALA A 83 -14.13 -7.09 -5.35
N SER A 84 -13.70 -6.18 -6.23
CA SER A 84 -13.24 -6.55 -7.57
C SER A 84 -12.31 -5.49 -8.15
N ARG A 85 -11.65 -5.87 -9.25
CA ARG A 85 -10.80 -4.93 -10.01
C ARG A 85 -11.63 -3.77 -10.55
N GLU A 86 -12.82 -4.05 -11.04
CA GLU A 86 -13.74 -3.04 -11.58
C GLU A 86 -14.21 -2.07 -10.49
N ALA A 87 -14.35 -2.56 -9.26
CA ALA A 87 -14.71 -1.71 -8.12
C ALA A 87 -13.63 -0.68 -7.81
N VAL A 88 -12.35 -1.00 -8.00
CA VAL A 88 -11.26 -0.04 -7.83
C VAL A 88 -11.43 1.13 -8.79
N ASP A 89 -11.65 0.84 -10.07
CA ASP A 89 -11.82 1.86 -11.10
C ASP A 89 -13.04 2.74 -10.81
N ARG A 90 -14.16 2.12 -10.46
CA ARG A 90 -15.41 2.83 -10.17
C ARG A 90 -15.27 3.75 -8.95
N ILE A 91 -14.68 3.25 -7.87
CA ILE A 91 -14.51 4.04 -6.65
C ILE A 91 -13.60 5.22 -6.91
N TYR A 92 -12.49 5.02 -7.61
CA TYR A 92 -11.59 6.11 -7.94
C TYR A 92 -12.29 7.18 -8.80
N GLU A 93 -13.02 6.75 -9.81
CA GLU A 93 -13.76 7.66 -10.69
C GLU A 93 -14.84 8.44 -9.90
N ASP A 94 -15.62 7.73 -9.08
CA ASP A 94 -16.68 8.35 -8.30
C ASP A 94 -16.12 9.39 -7.33
N LEU A 95 -15.03 9.08 -6.64
CA LEU A 95 -14.42 9.98 -5.67
C LEU A 95 -13.80 11.20 -6.35
N THR A 96 -13.07 11.01 -7.45
CA THR A 96 -12.46 12.14 -8.16
C THR A 96 -13.53 13.02 -8.83
N ASN A 97 -14.60 12.43 -9.34
CA ASN A 97 -15.75 13.20 -9.86
C ASN A 97 -16.46 13.99 -8.76
N ALA A 98 -16.43 13.48 -7.52
CA ALA A 98 -17.00 14.20 -6.37
C ALA A 98 -16.09 15.32 -5.86
N GLY A 99 -14.90 15.50 -6.46
CA GLY A 99 -13.98 16.57 -6.12
C GLY A 99 -12.82 16.19 -5.23
N TYR A 100 -12.70 14.90 -4.85
CA TYR A 100 -11.55 14.46 -4.05
C TYR A 100 -10.30 14.31 -4.93
N VAL A 101 -9.13 14.42 -4.30
CA VAL A 101 -7.86 14.44 -5.04
C VAL A 101 -7.36 13.02 -5.25
N GLY A 102 -7.20 12.63 -6.52
CA GLY A 102 -6.55 11.38 -6.87
C GLY A 102 -5.03 11.54 -6.82
N GLN A 103 -4.35 10.57 -6.21
CA GLN A 103 -2.88 10.54 -6.17
C GLN A 103 -2.32 9.55 -7.17
N GLN A 104 -2.88 8.35 -7.20
CA GLN A 104 -2.48 7.29 -8.11
C GLN A 104 -3.72 6.74 -8.80
N PRO A 105 -3.91 7.00 -10.10
CA PRO A 105 -5.01 6.39 -10.84
C PRO A 105 -4.92 4.87 -10.82
N PRO A 106 -6.04 4.15 -11.00
CA PRO A 106 -6.04 2.69 -11.01
C PRO A 106 -5.03 2.11 -11.99
N TYR A 107 -4.31 1.10 -11.57
CA TYR A 107 -3.34 0.39 -12.41
C TYR A 107 -3.22 -1.06 -11.96
N ASP A 108 -2.65 -1.89 -12.83
CA ASP A 108 -2.39 -3.28 -12.52
C ASP A 108 -1.04 -3.38 -11.82
N ALA A 109 -1.08 -3.58 -10.51
CA ALA A 109 0.12 -3.63 -9.69
C ALA A 109 0.83 -4.98 -9.86
N PHE A 110 2.16 -4.96 -9.73
CA PHE A 110 2.98 -6.16 -9.95
C PHE A 110 2.65 -7.30 -8.97
N TRP A 111 2.07 -6.98 -7.81
CA TRP A 111 1.68 -8.01 -6.83
C TRP A 111 0.38 -8.72 -7.16
N GLY A 112 -0.26 -8.38 -8.28
CA GLY A 112 -1.42 -9.10 -8.78
C GLY A 112 -2.77 -8.48 -8.45
N ALA A 113 -2.80 -7.24 -8.01
CA ALA A 113 -4.03 -6.54 -7.68
C ALA A 113 -4.21 -5.30 -8.56
N ARG A 114 -5.45 -4.84 -8.68
CA ARG A 114 -5.75 -3.50 -9.19
C ARG A 114 -5.68 -2.54 -8.01
N TYR A 115 -4.98 -1.43 -8.16
CA TYR A 115 -4.67 -0.54 -7.05
C TYR A 115 -4.81 0.92 -7.45
N ALA A 116 -5.27 1.74 -6.52
CA ALA A 116 -5.37 3.20 -6.68
C ALA A 116 -5.16 3.87 -5.33
N VAL A 117 -4.79 5.13 -5.34
CA VAL A 117 -4.64 5.94 -4.12
C VAL A 117 -5.35 7.27 -4.30
N ILE A 118 -6.16 7.63 -3.31
CA ILE A 118 -6.90 8.89 -3.26
C ILE A 118 -6.54 9.59 -1.94
N ALA A 119 -6.48 10.91 -1.94
CA ALA A 119 -6.34 11.67 -0.70
C ALA A 119 -7.71 11.90 -0.07
N ASP A 120 -7.78 11.73 1.25
CA ASP A 120 -8.99 12.14 1.98
C ASP A 120 -9.01 13.68 2.15
N PRO A 121 -10.10 14.26 2.70
CA PRO A 121 -10.19 15.72 2.83
C PRO A 121 -9.07 16.37 3.65
N GLU A 122 -8.43 15.62 4.54
CA GLU A 122 -7.31 16.12 5.35
C GLU A 122 -5.95 15.85 4.71
N GLY A 123 -5.93 15.24 3.52
CA GLY A 123 -4.69 14.96 2.79
C GLY A 123 -4.05 13.61 3.12
N ASN A 124 -4.72 12.75 3.86
CA ASN A 124 -4.19 11.41 4.14
C ASN A 124 -4.35 10.52 2.91
N SER A 125 -3.34 9.71 2.61
CA SER A 125 -3.39 8.78 1.50
C SER A 125 -4.25 7.56 1.84
N VAL A 126 -5.18 7.24 0.97
CA VAL A 126 -6.08 6.09 1.11
C VAL A 126 -5.91 5.18 -0.10
N GLY A 127 -5.41 3.98 0.13
CA GLY A 127 -5.27 2.96 -0.91
C GLY A 127 -6.57 2.18 -1.08
N VAL A 128 -6.89 1.86 -2.33
CA VAL A 128 -8.03 1.01 -2.68
C VAL A 128 -7.50 -0.13 -3.54
N MET A 129 -7.74 -1.37 -3.12
CA MET A 129 -7.13 -2.54 -3.74
C MET A 129 -8.14 -3.64 -3.96
N SER A 130 -8.07 -4.28 -5.13
CA SER A 130 -8.83 -5.50 -5.41
C SER A 130 -8.23 -6.70 -4.67
N PRO A 131 -8.94 -7.84 -4.60
CA PRO A 131 -8.30 -9.08 -4.18
C PRO A 131 -7.08 -9.37 -5.05
N VAL A 132 -6.05 -9.97 -4.45
CA VAL A 132 -4.84 -10.38 -5.16
C VAL A 132 -5.14 -11.63 -5.99
N ASP A 133 -4.77 -11.58 -7.26
CA ASP A 133 -4.78 -12.74 -8.16
C ASP A 133 -3.31 -13.14 -8.42
N PRO A 134 -2.84 -14.28 -7.87
CA PRO A 134 -1.45 -14.69 -8.06
C PRO A 134 -1.06 -14.88 -9.52
N ALA A 135 -2.02 -15.23 -10.40
CA ALA A 135 -1.75 -15.42 -11.82
C ALA A 135 -1.41 -14.10 -12.54
N ARG A 136 -1.72 -12.96 -11.93
CA ARG A 136 -1.44 -11.63 -12.49
C ARG A 136 -0.16 -11.00 -11.93
N ARG A 137 0.58 -11.71 -11.09
CA ARG A 137 1.85 -11.21 -10.58
C ARG A 137 2.87 -11.11 -11.69
N THR A 138 3.63 -10.01 -11.68
CA THR A 138 4.70 -9.78 -12.63
C THR A 138 5.98 -9.40 -11.88
N PRO A 139 7.17 -9.63 -12.47
CA PRO A 139 8.41 -9.19 -11.85
C PRO A 139 8.45 -7.67 -11.68
N GLN A 140 9.02 -7.22 -10.58
CA GLN A 140 9.22 -5.79 -10.29
C GLN A 140 10.65 -5.57 -9.84
N ARG A 141 11.27 -4.53 -10.38
CA ARG A 141 12.59 -4.11 -9.92
C ARG A 141 12.45 -3.31 -8.62
N PRO A 142 13.27 -3.60 -7.60
CA PRO A 142 13.34 -2.72 -6.45
C PRO A 142 13.85 -1.34 -6.87
N PRO A 143 13.56 -0.30 -6.07
CA PRO A 143 14.13 1.02 -6.33
C PRO A 143 15.64 0.98 -6.38
N THR A 144 16.23 1.75 -7.29
CA THR A 144 17.67 1.91 -7.35
C THR A 144 18.14 2.93 -6.30
N GLU A 145 19.31 2.68 -5.77
CA GLU A 145 19.95 3.61 -4.82
C GLU A 145 20.64 4.74 -5.52
#